data_7acef09e82b0d70e43a68c86a8b21b47
#
_entry.id   7acef09e82b0d70e43a68c86a8b21b47
#
_cell.length_a   1.000
_cell.length_b   1.000
_cell.length_c   1.000
_cell.angle_alpha   90.00
_cell.angle_beta   90.00
_cell.angle_gamma   90.00
#
_symmetry.space_group_name_H-M   'P 1'
#
loop_
_entity.id
_entity.type
_entity.pdbx_description
1 polymer ?
#
loop_
_entity_poly.entity_id
_entity_poly.type
_entity_poly.pdbx_seq_one_letter_code
_entity_poly.pdbx_strand_id
1 'polypeptide(L)'
;MEQNIGAAQPNPPDQNPSVGVFSIVKNWARDLMVALGLALTVIIFLYQPVKVEGTSMAPLLSDHERIFINKFVYRFEPIQRGDVVVFWYPMDQTKSFIKRVVALPGERVEIRRGVVYVNGASLDEPYIPPAFLDHTNMEGLRVPVGHFFVMGDHRSSSNDSRVFGPVPRDLIYGKAVFAYWPMERFGTIPAAAEMAR
;
A
#
# COMPACT_ATOMS: atom_id res chain seq x y z
N MET A 1 67.05 -29.82 -60.82
CA MET A 1 65.96 -30.13 -59.78
C MET A 1 66.08 -29.06 -58.74
N GLU A 2 65.30 -27.98 -58.90
CA GLU A 2 65.21 -26.88 -57.91
C GLU A 2 63.92 -27.07 -57.15
N GLN A 3 64.02 -27.27 -55.84
CA GLN A 3 62.86 -27.33 -54.93
C GLN A 3 62.47 -25.91 -54.57
N ASN A 4 61.28 -25.55 -55.04
CA ASN A 4 60.65 -24.28 -54.68
C ASN A 4 59.99 -24.41 -53.27
N ILE A 5 60.68 -23.83 -52.28
CA ILE A 5 60.18 -23.76 -50.91
C ILE A 5 59.18 -22.60 -50.86
N GLY A 6 57.87 -22.94 -50.92
CA GLY A 6 56.81 -21.96 -50.77
C GLY A 6 56.84 -21.31 -49.36
N ALA A 7 57.17 -20.03 -49.33
CA ALA A 7 57.11 -19.21 -48.09
C ALA A 7 55.64 -19.10 -47.64
N ALA A 8 55.35 -19.60 -46.44
CA ALA A 8 54.07 -19.41 -45.76
C ALA A 8 53.88 -17.93 -45.47
N GLN A 9 52.81 -17.34 -45.97
CA GLN A 9 52.45 -15.96 -45.64
C GLN A 9 51.93 -15.90 -44.17
N PRO A 10 52.41 -14.94 -43.38
CA PRO A 10 51.88 -14.73 -42.03
C PRO A 10 50.44 -14.29 -42.12
N ASN A 11 49.57 -14.93 -41.34
CA ASN A 11 48.19 -14.50 -41.14
C ASN A 11 48.13 -13.05 -40.69
N PRO A 12 47.19 -12.23 -41.21
CA PRO A 12 47.02 -10.88 -40.74
C PRO A 12 46.62 -10.91 -39.26
N PRO A 13 47.09 -9.93 -38.45
CA PRO A 13 46.76 -9.86 -37.03
C PRO A 13 45.26 -9.75 -36.86
N ASP A 14 44.76 -10.57 -35.97
CA ASP A 14 43.34 -10.63 -35.55
C ASP A 14 42.93 -9.22 -35.08
N GLN A 15 42.17 -8.50 -35.91
CA GLN A 15 41.66 -7.19 -35.57
C GLN A 15 40.50 -7.36 -34.61
N ASN A 16 40.80 -7.62 -33.33
CA ASN A 16 39.84 -7.51 -32.28
C ASN A 16 39.33 -6.05 -32.25
N PRO A 17 38.06 -5.78 -32.56
CA PRO A 17 37.55 -4.42 -32.51
C PRO A 17 37.65 -3.94 -31.07
N SER A 18 38.57 -3.02 -30.79
CA SER A 18 38.63 -2.35 -29.50
C SER A 18 37.30 -1.62 -29.29
N VAL A 19 36.42 -2.25 -28.57
CA VAL A 19 35.16 -1.61 -28.15
C VAL A 19 35.59 -0.46 -27.25
N GLY A 20 35.58 0.76 -27.80
CA GLY A 20 36.04 1.94 -27.08
C GLY A 20 35.25 2.09 -25.76
N VAL A 21 35.98 2.39 -24.68
CA VAL A 21 35.37 2.62 -23.34
C VAL A 21 34.16 3.53 -23.42
N PHE A 22 34.18 4.51 -24.32
CA PHE A 22 33.09 5.44 -24.57
C PHE A 22 31.80 4.75 -25.07
N SER A 23 31.91 3.74 -25.93
CA SER A 23 30.75 2.99 -26.42
C SER A 23 30.15 2.10 -25.33
N ILE A 24 30.99 1.56 -24.47
CA ILE A 24 30.54 0.77 -23.30
C ILE A 24 29.80 1.68 -22.34
N VAL A 25 30.32 2.81 -21.95
CA VAL A 25 29.71 3.78 -21.04
C VAL A 25 28.36 4.28 -21.61
N LYS A 26 28.30 4.60 -22.90
CA LYS A 26 27.09 5.04 -23.58
C LYS A 26 25.98 3.96 -23.53
N ASN A 27 26.33 2.70 -23.76
CA ASN A 27 25.36 1.60 -23.70
C ASN A 27 24.85 1.38 -22.27
N TRP A 28 25.74 1.39 -21.28
CA TRP A 28 25.36 1.30 -19.88
C TRP A 28 24.45 2.46 -19.43
N ALA A 29 24.77 3.67 -19.84
CA ALA A 29 23.92 4.84 -19.54
C ALA A 29 22.53 4.71 -20.15
N ARG A 30 22.45 4.26 -21.42
CA ARG A 30 21.16 4.00 -22.08
C ARG A 30 20.36 2.92 -21.35
N ASP A 31 21.00 1.79 -21.02
CA ASP A 31 20.32 0.66 -20.38
C ASP A 31 19.85 1.05 -18.96
N LEU A 32 20.63 1.84 -18.24
CA LEU A 32 20.21 2.41 -16.95
C LEU A 32 19.02 3.36 -17.10
N MET A 33 19.01 4.22 -18.11
CA MET A 33 17.89 5.14 -18.39
C MET A 33 16.63 4.39 -18.75
N VAL A 34 16.72 3.32 -19.55
CA VAL A 34 15.58 2.47 -19.90
C VAL A 34 15.04 1.74 -18.66
N ALA A 35 15.93 1.15 -17.86
CA ALA A 35 15.54 0.47 -16.62
C ALA A 35 14.88 1.42 -15.63
N LEU A 36 15.42 2.63 -15.46
CA LEU A 36 14.84 3.67 -14.62
C LEU A 36 13.47 4.13 -15.13
N GLY A 37 13.32 4.33 -16.43
CA GLY A 37 12.06 4.68 -17.08
C GLY A 37 10.98 3.61 -16.89
N LEU A 38 11.33 2.35 -17.05
CA LEU A 38 10.42 1.22 -16.79
C LEU A 38 10.03 1.14 -15.32
N ALA A 39 11.00 1.24 -14.40
CA ALA A 39 10.74 1.23 -12.96
C ALA A 39 9.81 2.37 -12.54
N LEU A 40 10.06 3.57 -13.03
CA LEU A 40 9.23 4.74 -12.75
C LEU A 40 7.79 4.55 -13.28
N THR A 41 7.66 4.02 -14.49
CA THR A 41 6.35 3.71 -15.10
C THR A 41 5.58 2.71 -14.23
N VAL A 42 6.24 1.62 -13.80
CA VAL A 42 5.62 0.61 -12.92
C VAL A 42 5.18 1.25 -11.60
N ILE A 43 6.02 2.08 -10.97
CA ILE A 43 5.69 2.76 -9.72
C ILE A 43 4.46 3.67 -9.89
N ILE A 44 4.43 4.49 -10.93
CA ILE A 44 3.31 5.41 -11.22
C ILE A 44 1.99 4.65 -11.46
N PHE A 45 2.05 3.49 -12.11
CA PHE A 45 0.86 2.66 -12.34
C PHE A 45 0.38 1.94 -11.07
N LEU A 46 1.30 1.47 -10.22
CA LEU A 46 0.97 0.69 -9.01
C LEU A 46 0.54 1.57 -7.84
N TYR A 47 1.11 2.77 -7.72
CA TYR A 47 0.91 3.64 -6.58
C TYR A 47 0.25 4.95 -6.99
N GLN A 48 -0.81 5.31 -6.27
CA GLN A 48 -1.48 6.59 -6.47
C GLN A 48 -1.19 7.51 -5.28
N PRO A 49 -0.67 8.73 -5.52
CA PRO A 49 -0.57 9.74 -4.48
C PRO A 49 -1.96 10.26 -4.11
N VAL A 50 -2.24 10.36 -2.82
CA VAL A 50 -3.50 10.86 -2.27
C VAL A 50 -3.20 11.82 -1.13
N LYS A 51 -3.99 12.89 -1.03
CA LYS A 51 -4.01 13.79 0.11
C LYS A 51 -5.08 13.32 1.09
N VAL A 52 -4.70 13.13 2.35
CA VAL A 52 -5.64 12.83 3.44
C VAL A 52 -6.40 14.10 3.79
N GLU A 53 -7.71 13.99 3.91
CA GLU A 53 -8.58 15.07 4.37
C GLU A 53 -9.34 14.63 5.62
N GLY A 54 -9.25 15.45 6.67
CA GLY A 54 -9.85 15.19 7.97
C GLY A 54 -8.95 14.41 8.92
N THR A 55 -9.46 14.25 10.13
CA THR A 55 -8.70 13.73 11.30
C THR A 55 -9.11 12.32 11.71
N SER A 56 -9.99 11.66 10.96
CA SER A 56 -10.60 10.38 11.36
C SER A 56 -9.61 9.20 11.49
N MET A 57 -8.40 9.33 10.95
CA MET A 57 -7.32 8.35 11.06
C MET A 57 -6.18 8.83 11.97
N ALA A 58 -6.37 9.94 12.68
CA ALA A 58 -5.40 10.38 13.68
C ALA A 58 -5.32 9.36 14.84
N PRO A 59 -4.13 9.14 15.43
CA PRO A 59 -2.85 9.81 15.15
C PRO A 59 -2.07 9.20 13.98
N LEU A 60 -2.52 8.08 13.41
CA LEU A 60 -1.79 7.38 12.35
C LEU A 60 -1.58 8.28 11.12
N LEU A 61 -2.67 8.90 10.64
CA LEU A 61 -2.63 9.84 9.53
C LEU A 61 -3.17 11.20 9.99
N SER A 62 -2.43 12.25 9.67
CA SER A 62 -2.81 13.63 9.98
C SER A 62 -3.59 14.26 8.83
N ASP A 63 -4.35 15.31 9.14
CA ASP A 63 -4.99 16.12 8.11
C ASP A 63 -3.96 16.73 7.17
N HIS A 64 -4.27 16.75 5.88
CA HIS A 64 -3.42 17.22 4.79
C HIS A 64 -2.13 16.41 4.53
N GLU A 65 -1.94 15.30 5.23
CA GLU A 65 -0.85 14.36 4.95
C GLU A 65 -0.97 13.78 3.54
N ARG A 66 0.17 13.53 2.88
CA ARG A 66 0.21 12.92 1.55
C ARG A 66 0.77 11.52 1.64
N ILE A 67 0.00 10.59 1.12
CA ILE A 67 0.30 9.16 1.19
C ILE A 67 0.28 8.53 -0.21
N PHE A 68 0.94 7.39 -0.33
CA PHE A 68 0.76 6.49 -1.46
C PHE A 68 -0.20 5.37 -1.10
N ILE A 69 -1.12 5.09 -2.01
CA ILE A 69 -1.99 3.92 -1.95
C ILE A 69 -1.58 2.91 -3.02
N ASN A 70 -1.54 1.62 -2.66
CA ASN A 70 -1.35 0.52 -3.60
C ASN A 70 -2.72 0.02 -4.06
N LYS A 71 -3.03 0.19 -5.35
CA LYS A 71 -4.34 -0.19 -5.95
C LYS A 71 -4.39 -1.65 -6.38
N PHE A 72 -3.25 -2.32 -6.48
CA PHE A 72 -3.14 -3.66 -7.03
C PHE A 72 -2.96 -4.74 -5.97
N VAL A 73 -2.58 -4.38 -4.74
CA VAL A 73 -2.28 -5.34 -3.68
C VAL A 73 -3.41 -6.36 -3.50
N TYR A 74 -4.64 -5.92 -3.50
CA TYR A 74 -5.82 -6.77 -3.30
C TYR A 74 -6.28 -7.58 -4.54
N ARG A 75 -5.49 -7.57 -5.60
CA ARG A 75 -5.60 -8.55 -6.71
C ARG A 75 -4.82 -9.83 -6.41
N PHE A 76 -3.82 -9.73 -5.54
CA PHE A 76 -2.88 -10.81 -5.24
C PHE A 76 -2.98 -11.27 -3.78
N GLU A 77 -3.39 -10.38 -2.88
CA GLU A 77 -3.48 -10.65 -1.45
C GLU A 77 -4.91 -10.43 -0.94
N PRO A 78 -5.38 -11.22 0.03
CA PRO A 78 -6.65 -10.94 0.70
C PRO A 78 -6.53 -9.68 1.57
N ILE A 79 -7.65 -8.97 1.73
CA ILE A 79 -7.75 -7.89 2.71
C ILE A 79 -7.67 -8.51 4.11
N GLN A 80 -6.81 -7.97 4.95
CA GLN A 80 -6.56 -8.47 6.30
C GLN A 80 -7.09 -7.50 7.36
N ARG A 81 -7.36 -8.04 8.56
CA ARG A 81 -7.64 -7.19 9.73
C ARG A 81 -6.42 -6.32 10.03
N GLY A 82 -6.68 -5.03 10.30
CA GLY A 82 -5.65 -4.05 10.55
C GLY A 82 -5.16 -3.30 9.33
N ASP A 83 -5.49 -3.75 8.11
CA ASP A 83 -5.18 -3.00 6.90
C ASP A 83 -5.85 -1.62 6.91
N VAL A 84 -5.12 -0.59 6.51
CA VAL A 84 -5.66 0.74 6.27
C VAL A 84 -6.09 0.82 4.81
N VAL A 85 -7.40 0.75 4.59
CA VAL A 85 -8.00 0.65 3.26
C VAL A 85 -8.56 1.97 2.78
N VAL A 86 -8.50 2.16 1.46
CA VAL A 86 -9.14 3.29 0.76
C VAL A 86 -10.28 2.74 -0.06
N PHE A 87 -11.46 3.37 0.08
CA PHE A 87 -12.68 2.88 -0.56
C PHE A 87 -13.61 4.03 -0.93
N TRP A 88 -14.48 3.78 -1.91
CA TRP A 88 -15.56 4.69 -2.26
C TRP A 88 -16.63 4.66 -1.16
N TYR A 89 -17.03 5.83 -0.68
CA TYR A 89 -18.04 5.94 0.38
C TYR A 89 -19.37 5.31 -0.09
N PRO A 90 -19.95 4.33 0.65
CA PRO A 90 -21.11 3.59 0.18
C PRO A 90 -22.34 4.44 -0.12
N MET A 91 -22.52 5.56 0.61
CA MET A 91 -23.66 6.46 0.44
C MET A 91 -23.45 7.54 -0.63
N ASP A 92 -22.20 7.75 -1.06
CA ASP A 92 -21.83 8.76 -2.06
C ASP A 92 -20.48 8.40 -2.69
N GLN A 93 -20.50 7.63 -3.77
CA GLN A 93 -19.30 7.12 -4.44
C GLN A 93 -18.48 8.21 -5.16
N THR A 94 -18.87 9.47 -5.10
CA THR A 94 -18.01 10.59 -5.52
C THR A 94 -16.92 10.90 -4.50
N LYS A 95 -17.05 10.37 -3.27
CA LYS A 95 -16.12 10.56 -2.15
C LYS A 95 -15.37 9.28 -1.83
N SER A 96 -14.12 9.43 -1.44
CA SER A 96 -13.28 8.35 -0.94
C SER A 96 -13.00 8.51 0.54
N PHE A 97 -13.02 7.40 1.28
CA PHE A 97 -12.68 7.36 2.69
C PHE A 97 -11.47 6.47 2.92
N ILE A 98 -10.75 6.76 3.99
CA ILE A 98 -9.63 5.96 4.51
C ILE A 98 -10.02 5.48 5.89
N LYS A 99 -10.01 4.17 6.13
CA LYS A 99 -10.33 3.55 7.43
C LYS A 99 -9.52 2.28 7.63
N ARG A 100 -9.46 1.81 8.87
CA ARG A 100 -8.84 0.54 9.23
C ARG A 100 -9.86 -0.58 9.23
N VAL A 101 -9.50 -1.74 8.67
CA VAL A 101 -10.29 -2.96 8.71
C VAL A 101 -10.27 -3.53 10.14
N VAL A 102 -11.43 -3.65 10.74
CA VAL A 102 -11.63 -4.12 12.11
C VAL A 102 -12.21 -5.52 12.16
N ALA A 103 -13.18 -5.82 11.28
CA ALA A 103 -13.72 -7.18 11.19
C ALA A 103 -13.87 -7.63 9.73
N LEU A 104 -13.68 -8.93 9.51
CA LEU A 104 -13.66 -9.61 8.22
C LEU A 104 -15.04 -10.22 7.89
N PRO A 105 -15.27 -10.61 6.62
CA PRO A 105 -16.50 -11.26 6.20
C PRO A 105 -16.84 -12.48 7.09
N GLY A 106 -18.09 -12.56 7.53
CA GLY A 106 -18.61 -13.66 8.37
C GLY A 106 -18.38 -13.50 9.87
N GLU A 107 -17.52 -12.57 10.30
CA GLU A 107 -17.26 -12.33 11.72
C GLU A 107 -18.41 -11.55 12.38
N ARG A 108 -18.55 -11.72 13.68
CA ARG A 108 -19.45 -10.93 14.52
C ARG A 108 -18.67 -9.82 15.20
N VAL A 109 -19.02 -8.58 14.95
CA VAL A 109 -18.46 -7.40 15.59
C VAL A 109 -19.45 -6.79 16.57
N GLU A 110 -18.99 -6.38 17.72
CA GLU A 110 -19.78 -5.72 18.78
C GLU A 110 -18.89 -4.67 19.46
N ILE A 111 -19.47 -3.58 19.93
CA ILE A 111 -18.75 -2.54 20.67
C ILE A 111 -19.43 -2.32 22.02
N ARG A 112 -18.65 -2.42 23.10
CA ARG A 112 -19.14 -2.20 24.47
C ARG A 112 -18.25 -1.14 25.13
N ARG A 113 -18.84 0.00 25.43
CA ARG A 113 -18.14 1.15 26.04
C ARG A 113 -16.83 1.50 25.32
N GLY A 114 -16.88 1.54 23.97
CA GLY A 114 -15.73 1.84 23.11
C GLY A 114 -14.78 0.67 22.83
N VAL A 115 -14.86 -0.44 23.59
CA VAL A 115 -14.04 -1.64 23.34
C VAL A 115 -14.68 -2.47 22.24
N VAL A 116 -13.91 -2.79 21.22
CA VAL A 116 -14.33 -3.62 20.08
C VAL A 116 -14.15 -5.09 20.43
N TYR A 117 -15.17 -5.88 20.17
CA TYR A 117 -15.16 -7.34 20.28
C TYR A 117 -15.40 -7.96 18.91
N VAL A 118 -14.56 -8.92 18.53
CA VAL A 118 -14.72 -9.70 17.30
C VAL A 118 -14.88 -11.17 17.69
N ASN A 119 -15.97 -11.78 17.28
CA ASN A 119 -16.34 -13.15 17.64
C ASN A 119 -16.33 -13.40 19.17
N GLY A 120 -16.66 -12.37 19.95
CA GLY A 120 -16.71 -12.43 21.42
C GLY A 120 -15.37 -12.16 22.13
N ALA A 121 -14.26 -12.10 21.43
CA ALA A 121 -12.95 -11.71 21.98
C ALA A 121 -12.70 -10.20 21.81
N SER A 122 -12.17 -9.54 22.84
CA SER A 122 -11.77 -8.14 22.73
C SER A 122 -10.61 -8.00 21.73
N LEU A 123 -10.74 -7.03 20.84
CA LEU A 123 -9.67 -6.69 19.92
C LEU A 123 -8.62 -5.86 20.64
N ASP A 124 -7.36 -6.28 20.54
CA ASP A 124 -6.23 -5.48 21.03
C ASP A 124 -5.91 -4.37 20.02
N GLU A 125 -5.95 -3.12 20.49
CA GLU A 125 -5.80 -1.95 19.64
C GLU A 125 -4.78 -0.96 20.23
N PRO A 126 -3.51 -1.38 20.41
CA PRO A 126 -2.47 -0.56 21.04
C PRO A 126 -2.14 0.72 20.26
N TYR A 127 -2.56 0.78 19.01
CA TYR A 127 -2.36 1.93 18.12
C TYR A 127 -3.34 3.08 18.39
N ILE A 128 -4.33 2.91 19.28
CA ILE A 128 -5.29 3.96 19.61
C ILE A 128 -4.96 4.54 20.99
N PRO A 129 -4.45 5.77 21.05
CA PRO A 129 -4.23 6.45 22.33
C PRO A 129 -5.55 6.73 23.05
N PRO A 130 -5.55 6.79 24.39
CA PRO A 130 -6.77 7.05 25.18
C PRO A 130 -7.55 8.28 24.78
N ALA A 131 -6.87 9.34 24.31
CA ALA A 131 -7.51 10.59 23.88
C ALA A 131 -8.38 10.46 22.62
N PHE A 132 -8.22 9.36 21.85
CA PHE A 132 -8.96 9.09 20.61
C PHE A 132 -10.05 8.04 20.78
N LEU A 133 -10.16 7.45 21.98
CA LEU A 133 -11.23 6.52 22.31
C LEU A 133 -12.59 7.22 22.42
N ASP A 134 -13.65 6.46 22.26
CA ASP A 134 -15.02 6.86 22.58
C ASP A 134 -15.64 5.88 23.59
N HIS A 135 -16.92 6.07 23.90
CA HIS A 135 -17.69 5.19 24.76
C HIS A 135 -18.93 4.64 24.05
N THR A 136 -18.86 4.58 22.73
CA THR A 136 -19.96 4.07 21.89
C THR A 136 -20.30 2.63 22.25
N ASN A 137 -21.58 2.30 22.19
CA ASN A 137 -22.08 0.93 22.21
C ASN A 137 -22.71 0.61 20.86
N MET A 138 -22.42 -0.58 20.33
CA MET A 138 -23.02 -1.10 19.12
C MET A 138 -23.38 -2.57 19.36
N GLU A 139 -24.64 -2.92 19.12
CA GLU A 139 -25.08 -4.30 19.18
C GLU A 139 -24.34 -5.18 18.17
N GLY A 140 -24.22 -6.46 18.50
CA GLY A 140 -23.48 -7.41 17.68
C GLY A 140 -24.04 -7.54 16.26
N LEU A 141 -23.24 -7.15 15.28
CA LEU A 141 -23.51 -7.27 13.85
C LEU A 141 -22.66 -8.39 13.25
N ARG A 142 -23.26 -9.28 12.47
CA ARG A 142 -22.49 -10.21 11.63
C ARG A 142 -22.12 -9.49 10.34
N VAL A 143 -20.83 -9.41 10.03
CA VAL A 143 -20.31 -8.83 8.79
C VAL A 143 -20.74 -9.72 7.62
N PRO A 144 -21.48 -9.22 6.62
CA PRO A 144 -21.90 -10.03 5.48
C PRO A 144 -20.73 -10.57 4.66
N VAL A 145 -20.95 -11.67 3.94
CA VAL A 145 -19.96 -12.18 2.98
C VAL A 145 -19.63 -11.10 1.96
N GLY A 146 -18.36 -10.95 1.63
CA GLY A 146 -17.88 -9.91 0.70
C GLY A 146 -17.90 -8.49 1.25
N HIS A 147 -18.12 -8.29 2.55
CA HIS A 147 -18.09 -6.98 3.21
C HIS A 147 -17.01 -6.94 4.31
N PHE A 148 -16.58 -5.74 4.66
CA PHE A 148 -15.58 -5.48 5.69
C PHE A 148 -16.10 -4.41 6.65
N PHE A 149 -15.93 -4.64 7.94
CA PHE A 149 -16.24 -3.64 8.95
C PHE A 149 -15.01 -2.78 9.19
N VAL A 150 -15.11 -1.50 8.94
CA VAL A 150 -13.99 -0.56 9.00
C VAL A 150 -14.26 0.54 10.01
N MET A 151 -13.22 0.98 10.73
CA MET A 151 -13.31 2.08 11.69
C MET A 151 -12.14 3.06 11.51
N GLY A 152 -12.39 4.31 11.89
CA GLY A 152 -11.30 5.28 12.02
C GLY A 152 -10.49 5.04 13.30
N ASP A 153 -9.21 5.39 13.28
CA ASP A 153 -8.36 5.31 14.48
C ASP A 153 -8.75 6.41 15.49
N HIS A 154 -9.25 7.55 15.01
CA HIS A 154 -9.89 8.56 15.86
C HIS A 154 -11.35 8.20 16.15
N ARG A 155 -11.57 7.28 17.08
CA ARG A 155 -12.87 6.70 17.40
C ARG A 155 -13.97 7.71 17.67
N SER A 156 -13.67 8.76 18.41
CA SER A 156 -14.65 9.81 18.77
C SER A 156 -14.95 10.79 17.62
N SER A 157 -14.14 10.80 16.55
CA SER A 157 -14.29 11.71 15.40
C SER A 157 -14.16 10.99 14.06
N SER A 158 -14.97 9.92 13.87
CA SER A 158 -14.94 9.14 12.63
C SER A 158 -16.34 8.77 12.16
N ASN A 159 -16.63 9.11 10.91
CA ASN A 159 -17.76 8.54 10.17
C ASN A 159 -17.28 7.24 9.51
N ASP A 160 -17.72 6.08 10.03
CA ASP A 160 -17.27 4.76 9.65
C ASP A 160 -18.39 3.70 9.71
N SER A 161 -18.05 2.42 9.70
CA SER A 161 -19.04 1.33 9.66
C SER A 161 -20.02 1.31 10.82
N ARG A 162 -19.75 2.01 11.90
CA ARG A 162 -20.73 2.22 13.00
C ARG A 162 -21.93 3.04 12.53
N VAL A 163 -21.75 3.89 11.51
CA VAL A 163 -22.77 4.80 10.98
C VAL A 163 -23.35 4.29 9.66
N PHE A 164 -22.50 3.93 8.68
CA PHE A 164 -22.96 3.55 7.34
C PHE A 164 -22.95 2.04 7.08
N GLY A 165 -22.56 1.23 8.06
CA GLY A 165 -22.53 -0.23 7.94
C GLY A 165 -21.24 -0.77 7.29
N PRO A 166 -21.15 -2.11 7.10
CA PRO A 166 -20.01 -2.76 6.47
C PRO A 166 -19.83 -2.34 5.01
N VAL A 167 -18.57 -2.20 4.58
CA VAL A 167 -18.18 -1.78 3.24
C VAL A 167 -18.08 -2.97 2.30
N PRO A 168 -18.77 -2.97 1.15
CA PRO A 168 -18.59 -3.99 0.12
C PRO A 168 -17.15 -4.05 -0.39
N ARG A 169 -16.67 -5.27 -0.66
CA ARG A 169 -15.32 -5.52 -1.21
C ARG A 169 -15.03 -4.70 -2.48
N ASP A 170 -16.03 -4.57 -3.34
CA ASP A 170 -15.90 -3.92 -4.64
C ASP A 170 -15.69 -2.41 -4.54
N LEU A 171 -16.05 -1.81 -3.42
CA LEU A 171 -15.77 -0.41 -3.16
C LEU A 171 -14.35 -0.16 -2.64
N ILE A 172 -13.66 -1.20 -2.14
CA ILE A 172 -12.29 -1.09 -1.63
C ILE A 172 -11.32 -1.19 -2.81
N TYR A 173 -10.66 -0.09 -3.14
CA TYR A 173 -9.80 -0.01 -4.32
C TYR A 173 -8.31 0.13 -4.01
N GLY A 174 -7.90 0.25 -2.74
CA GLY A 174 -6.48 0.33 -2.42
C GLY A 174 -6.16 0.20 -0.94
N LYS A 175 -4.88 -0.02 -0.67
CA LYS A 175 -4.27 -0.04 0.67
C LYS A 175 -3.35 1.16 0.83
N ALA A 176 -3.48 1.90 1.91
CA ALA A 176 -2.52 2.93 2.29
C ALA A 176 -1.23 2.26 2.73
N VAL A 177 -0.09 2.61 2.13
CA VAL A 177 1.16 1.87 2.33
C VAL A 177 2.31 2.75 2.81
N PHE A 178 2.32 4.04 2.45
CA PHE A 178 3.45 4.90 2.71
C PHE A 178 3.04 6.37 2.80
N ALA A 179 3.52 7.08 3.82
CA ALA A 179 3.40 8.52 3.96
C ALA A 179 4.66 9.20 3.43
N TYR A 180 4.53 10.17 2.52
CA TYR A 180 5.67 10.84 1.92
C TYR A 180 5.74 12.35 2.22
N TRP A 181 4.72 12.91 2.80
CA TRP A 181 4.67 14.31 3.24
C TRP A 181 3.71 14.48 4.42
N PRO A 182 4.04 15.27 5.44
CA PRO A 182 5.31 16.01 5.63
C PRO A 182 6.49 15.09 5.95
N MET A 183 7.73 15.60 5.81
CA MET A 183 8.95 14.80 5.95
C MET A 183 9.11 14.17 7.33
N GLU A 184 8.56 14.78 8.37
CA GLU A 184 8.58 14.28 9.76
C GLU A 184 7.75 12.98 9.90
N ARG A 185 6.87 12.72 8.94
CA ARG A 185 5.99 11.55 8.90
C ARG A 185 6.35 10.55 7.80
N PHE A 186 7.49 10.78 7.15
CA PHE A 186 7.97 9.91 6.08
C PHE A 186 8.18 8.48 6.57
N GLY A 187 7.44 7.53 6.03
CA GLY A 187 7.55 6.13 6.43
C GLY A 187 6.38 5.25 5.98
N THR A 188 6.49 3.98 6.29
CA THR A 188 5.43 2.99 6.03
C THR A 188 4.23 3.23 6.93
N ILE A 189 3.03 2.95 6.40
CA ILE A 189 1.79 2.94 7.17
C ILE A 189 1.58 1.51 7.67
N PRO A 190 1.81 1.24 8.97
CA PRO A 190 1.78 -0.12 9.48
C PRO A 190 0.35 -0.66 9.57
N ALA A 191 0.18 -1.94 9.26
CA ALA A 191 -1.01 -2.67 9.64
C ALA A 191 -1.03 -2.90 11.17
N ALA A 192 -2.23 -3.11 11.76
CA ALA A 192 -2.34 -3.28 13.22
C ALA A 192 -1.48 -4.43 13.76
N ALA A 193 -1.31 -5.51 13.01
CA ALA A 193 -0.46 -6.65 13.39
C ALA A 193 1.04 -6.29 13.51
N GLU A 194 1.49 -5.22 12.87
CA GLU A 194 2.88 -4.75 12.95
C GLU A 194 3.11 -3.84 14.14
N MET A 195 2.04 -3.23 14.70
CA MET A 195 2.11 -2.35 15.86
C MET A 195 2.01 -3.10 17.21
N ALA A 196 1.57 -4.36 17.18
CA ALA A 196 1.42 -5.21 18.37
C ALA A 196 2.70 -6.02 18.69
N ARG A 197 3.78 -5.82 17.94
CA ARG A 197 5.11 -6.42 18.16
C ARG A 197 6.06 -5.41 18.77
#